data_d6bc3d9aea4781a3cf721a26820f3971
#
_entry.id   d6bc3d9aea4781a3cf721a26820f3971
#
_cell.length_a   1.000
_cell.length_b   1.000
_cell.length_c   1.000
_cell.angle_alpha   90.00
_cell.angle_beta   90.00
_cell.angle_gamma   90.00
#
_symmetry.space_group_name_H-M   'P 1'
#
loop_
_entity.id
_entity.type
_entity.pdbx_description
1 polymer ?
#
loop_
_entity_poly.entity_id
_entity_poly.type
_entity_poly.pdbx_seq_one_letter_code
_entity_poly.pdbx_strand_id
1 'polypeptide(L)'
;MIFTLPPLPYATDALEPLMSQQTIEYHYGKHLQTYVDNLNRLTAGTPYAGSSLEDLILTSTGPVFNNAAQVWNHTFFFNTLTPEPVKIPSELEFAITRDFGSMEEFKTKFKKAATDIFGSGWAWLAQDTEGRLHIIQESNAGNPLRAGYKPLMTIDVWEHAYYIDYRNRRGEFIDKCWELINWKTVAKRMHEDMLTVRSLERYVCITCGWVYDPAEGDPESGITPGTPFEDIPEEWLCPACGVGKEYFSKEQ
;
A
#
# COMPACT_ATOMS: atom_id res chain seq x y z
N MET A 1 15.25 4.50 10.90
CA MET A 1 15.48 4.17 9.45
C MET A 1 15.33 5.48 8.68
N ILE A 2 16.08 5.68 7.59
CA ILE A 2 15.88 6.81 6.67
C ILE A 2 15.34 6.23 5.38
N PHE A 3 14.20 6.73 4.93
CA PHE A 3 13.63 6.34 3.65
C PHE A 3 14.42 6.98 2.51
N THR A 4 14.60 6.24 1.45
CA THR A 4 15.27 6.72 0.23
C THR A 4 14.34 6.55 -0.97
N LEU A 5 14.54 7.36 -2.00
CA LEU A 5 13.81 7.20 -3.26
C LEU A 5 14.14 5.81 -3.85
N PRO A 6 13.17 4.88 -3.97
CA PRO A 6 13.44 3.56 -4.55
C PRO A 6 13.84 3.69 -6.02
N PRO A 7 14.81 2.91 -6.53
CA PRO A 7 15.20 3.00 -7.94
C PRO A 7 14.05 2.58 -8.87
N LEU A 8 13.91 3.27 -10.01
CA LEU A 8 13.02 2.82 -11.09
C LEU A 8 13.58 1.52 -11.69
N PRO A 9 12.72 0.55 -12.03
CA PRO A 9 13.15 -0.69 -12.68
C PRO A 9 13.45 -0.54 -14.19
N TYR A 10 13.30 0.67 -14.74
CA TYR A 10 13.51 1.02 -16.15
C TYR A 10 14.01 2.47 -16.30
N ALA A 11 14.49 2.84 -17.47
CA ALA A 11 14.89 4.22 -17.78
C ALA A 11 13.67 5.16 -17.82
N THR A 12 13.88 6.45 -17.54
CA THR A 12 12.79 7.44 -17.44
C THR A 12 12.01 7.64 -18.75
N ASP A 13 12.60 7.34 -19.89
CA ASP A 13 12.00 7.40 -21.23
C ASP A 13 11.45 6.06 -21.73
N ALA A 14 11.64 4.99 -20.97
CA ALA A 14 11.31 3.63 -21.42
C ALA A 14 9.82 3.35 -21.62
N LEU A 15 8.94 4.17 -21.01
CA LEU A 15 7.48 4.00 -21.13
C LEU A 15 6.87 4.83 -22.26
N GLU A 16 7.69 5.53 -23.04
CA GLU A 16 7.21 6.26 -24.21
C GLU A 16 6.70 5.30 -25.30
N PRO A 17 5.70 5.74 -26.08
CA PRO A 17 5.03 7.05 -26.07
C PRO A 17 3.83 7.11 -25.10
N LEU A 18 3.60 6.11 -24.25
CA LEU A 18 2.40 6.00 -23.41
C LEU A 18 2.49 6.86 -22.14
N MET A 19 3.69 7.00 -21.60
CA MET A 19 4.04 7.97 -20.56
C MET A 19 5.34 8.64 -20.98
N SER A 20 5.34 9.97 -21.11
CA SER A 20 6.51 10.69 -21.52
C SER A 20 7.60 10.70 -20.45
N GLN A 21 8.85 10.83 -20.87
CA GLN A 21 9.98 11.07 -19.96
C GLN A 21 9.66 12.21 -18.99
N GLN A 22 9.06 13.29 -19.47
CA GLN A 22 8.70 14.43 -18.65
C GLN A 22 7.72 14.05 -17.55
N THR A 23 6.70 13.25 -17.84
CA THR A 23 5.77 12.74 -16.83
C THR A 23 6.51 11.93 -15.77
N ILE A 24 7.41 11.01 -16.15
CA ILE A 24 8.18 10.20 -15.20
C ILE A 24 9.13 11.07 -14.36
N GLU A 25 9.82 12.04 -14.95
CA GLU A 25 10.73 12.95 -14.23
C GLU A 25 10.00 13.77 -13.15
N TYR A 26 8.78 14.22 -13.43
CA TYR A 26 7.97 14.92 -12.42
C TYR A 26 7.32 13.97 -11.42
N HIS A 27 6.70 12.89 -11.90
CA HIS A 27 5.93 11.97 -11.06
C HIS A 27 6.85 11.22 -10.08
N TYR A 28 7.91 10.60 -10.59
CA TYR A 28 8.91 9.89 -9.78
C TYR A 28 9.92 10.87 -9.14
N GLY A 29 10.55 11.70 -9.95
CA GLY A 29 11.70 12.51 -9.52
C GLY A 29 11.34 13.74 -8.66
N LYS A 30 10.07 14.18 -8.66
CA LYS A 30 9.61 15.33 -7.86
C LYS A 30 8.52 14.94 -6.87
N HIS A 31 7.40 14.38 -7.31
CA HIS A 31 6.30 14.04 -6.40
C HIS A 31 6.72 12.96 -5.41
N LEU A 32 7.18 11.80 -5.89
CA LEU A 32 7.61 10.71 -5.01
C LEU A 32 8.79 11.13 -4.12
N GLN A 33 9.79 11.83 -4.66
CA GLN A 33 10.90 12.36 -3.85
C GLN A 33 10.41 13.27 -2.73
N THR A 34 9.45 14.15 -3.02
CA THR A 34 8.88 15.06 -2.02
C THR A 34 8.18 14.30 -0.89
N TYR A 35 7.46 13.22 -1.21
CA TYR A 35 6.84 12.37 -0.17
C TYR A 35 7.89 11.67 0.70
N VAL A 36 8.99 11.18 0.11
CA VAL A 36 10.13 10.60 0.83
C VAL A 36 10.75 11.61 1.79
N ASP A 37 11.05 12.82 1.30
CA ASP A 37 11.67 13.89 2.08
C ASP A 37 10.76 14.33 3.25
N ASN A 38 9.47 14.50 2.98
CA ASN A 38 8.47 14.84 4.00
C ASN A 38 8.34 13.75 5.04
N LEU A 39 8.27 12.48 4.63
CA LEU A 39 8.16 11.35 5.55
C LEU A 39 9.36 11.30 6.49
N ASN A 40 10.57 11.43 5.98
CA ASN A 40 11.79 11.48 6.80
C ASN A 40 11.73 12.61 7.82
N ARG A 41 11.27 13.79 7.42
CA ARG A 41 11.13 14.95 8.33
C ARG A 41 10.05 14.71 9.40
N LEU A 42 8.94 14.08 9.03
CA LEU A 42 7.80 13.84 9.92
C LEU A 42 8.07 12.73 10.94
N THR A 43 8.92 11.76 10.62
CA THR A 43 9.22 10.61 11.49
C THR A 43 10.46 10.81 12.35
N ALA A 44 11.34 11.77 12.01
CA ALA A 44 12.57 12.02 12.74
C ALA A 44 12.30 12.41 14.21
N GLY A 45 12.88 11.66 15.15
CA GLY A 45 12.77 11.92 16.58
C GLY A 45 11.36 11.69 17.17
N THR A 46 10.52 10.96 16.44
CA THR A 46 9.18 10.56 16.89
C THR A 46 9.12 9.06 17.16
N PRO A 47 8.05 8.54 17.79
CA PRO A 47 7.83 7.09 17.93
C PRO A 47 7.81 6.32 16.61
N TYR A 48 7.58 6.99 15.49
CA TYR A 48 7.60 6.39 14.15
C TYR A 48 9.02 6.24 13.57
N ALA A 49 10.04 6.71 14.27
CA ALA A 49 11.43 6.58 13.80
C ALA A 49 11.83 5.09 13.76
N GLY A 50 12.14 4.58 12.58
CA GLY A 50 12.52 3.18 12.41
C GLY A 50 11.42 2.24 11.93
N SER A 51 10.16 2.69 11.94
CA SER A 51 9.03 1.91 11.39
C SER A 51 9.17 1.67 9.88
N SER A 52 8.62 0.56 9.39
CA SER A 52 8.48 0.31 7.95
C SER A 52 7.40 1.19 7.32
N LEU A 53 7.34 1.26 5.98
CA LEU A 53 6.24 1.96 5.29
C LEU A 53 4.90 1.31 5.61
N GLU A 54 4.87 -0.02 5.65
CA GLU A 54 3.69 -0.81 5.94
C GLU A 54 3.17 -0.54 7.37
N ASP A 55 4.06 -0.54 8.36
CA ASP A 55 3.69 -0.20 9.74
C ASP A 55 3.09 1.21 9.81
N LEU A 56 3.73 2.18 9.14
CA LEU A 56 3.22 3.55 9.11
C LEU A 56 1.85 3.65 8.42
N ILE A 57 1.63 2.89 7.33
CA ILE A 57 0.32 2.84 6.66
C ILE A 57 -0.75 2.29 7.61
N LEU A 58 -0.42 1.26 8.38
CA LEU A 58 -1.37 0.57 9.24
C LEU A 58 -1.68 1.34 10.53
N THR A 59 -0.65 1.96 11.14
CA THR A 59 -0.74 2.48 12.50
C THR A 59 -0.82 4.01 12.59
N SER A 60 -0.35 4.74 11.57
CA SER A 60 -0.33 6.20 11.63
C SER A 60 -1.57 6.84 11.00
N THR A 61 -1.74 8.13 11.25
CA THR A 61 -2.81 8.95 10.66
C THR A 61 -2.26 10.30 10.17
N GLY A 62 -3.09 11.09 9.51
CA GLY A 62 -2.76 12.45 9.10
C GLY A 62 -1.52 12.52 8.19
N PRO A 63 -0.60 13.49 8.40
CA PRO A 63 0.53 13.70 7.50
C PRO A 63 1.50 12.53 7.42
N VAL A 64 1.73 11.78 8.51
CA VAL A 64 2.62 10.61 8.51
C VAL A 64 2.04 9.52 7.62
N PHE A 65 0.77 9.15 7.83
CA PHE A 65 0.06 8.21 6.97
C PHE A 65 0.10 8.66 5.50
N ASN A 66 -0.29 9.90 5.22
CA ASN A 66 -0.39 10.38 3.85
C ASN A 66 0.94 10.24 3.10
N ASN A 67 2.07 10.63 3.72
CA ASN A 67 3.37 10.54 3.06
C ASN A 67 3.87 9.10 2.98
N ALA A 68 3.70 8.28 4.01
CA ALA A 68 4.07 6.87 3.98
C ALA A 68 3.30 6.09 2.90
N ALA A 69 1.97 6.27 2.88
CA ALA A 69 1.12 5.65 1.86
C ALA A 69 1.47 6.13 0.44
N GLN A 70 1.74 7.41 0.25
CA GLN A 70 2.15 7.91 -1.07
C GLN A 70 3.51 7.37 -1.50
N VAL A 71 4.49 7.24 -0.61
CA VAL A 71 5.77 6.60 -0.94
C VAL A 71 5.53 5.15 -1.37
N TRP A 72 4.74 4.42 -0.62
CA TRP A 72 4.41 3.03 -0.91
C TRP A 72 3.62 2.87 -2.21
N ASN A 73 2.54 3.63 -2.38
CA ASN A 73 1.64 3.56 -3.54
C ASN A 73 2.38 3.85 -4.84
N HIS A 74 3.21 4.90 -4.87
CA HIS A 74 3.99 5.26 -6.05
C HIS A 74 5.05 4.20 -6.37
N THR A 75 5.77 3.71 -5.35
CA THR A 75 6.75 2.63 -5.53
C THR A 75 6.07 1.39 -6.11
N PHE A 76 4.93 1.02 -5.54
CA PHE A 76 4.15 -0.12 -6.00
C PHE A 76 3.64 0.07 -7.43
N PHE A 77 3.17 1.27 -7.78
CA PHE A 77 2.72 1.63 -9.11
C PHE A 77 3.85 1.53 -10.13
N PHE A 78 5.00 2.18 -9.91
CA PHE A 78 6.12 2.13 -10.85
C PHE A 78 6.66 0.70 -11.01
N ASN A 79 6.70 -0.11 -9.96
CA ASN A 79 7.08 -1.52 -10.03
C ASN A 79 6.04 -2.41 -10.73
N THR A 80 4.82 -1.91 -10.93
CA THR A 80 3.78 -2.61 -11.70
C THR A 80 3.91 -2.37 -13.19
N LEU A 81 4.67 -1.35 -13.61
CA LEU A 81 4.83 -1.00 -15.02
C LEU A 81 6.07 -1.63 -15.65
N THR A 82 6.02 -1.82 -16.96
CA THR A 82 7.13 -2.31 -17.78
C THR A 82 7.05 -1.77 -19.20
N PRO A 83 8.19 -1.45 -19.84
CA PRO A 83 8.21 -1.09 -21.25
C PRO A 83 7.91 -2.27 -22.19
N GLU A 84 8.13 -3.50 -21.72
CA GLU A 84 7.97 -4.69 -22.52
C GLU A 84 6.55 -5.27 -22.35
N PRO A 85 5.83 -5.53 -23.45
CA PRO A 85 4.53 -6.18 -23.40
C PRO A 85 4.62 -7.55 -22.72
N VAL A 86 3.84 -7.75 -21.67
CA VAL A 86 3.81 -9.00 -20.88
C VAL A 86 2.46 -9.67 -21.03
N LYS A 87 2.48 -10.95 -21.47
CA LYS A 87 1.26 -11.76 -21.47
C LYS A 87 0.82 -12.06 -20.05
N ILE A 88 -0.50 -12.04 -19.83
CA ILE A 88 -1.05 -12.43 -18.55
C ILE A 88 -0.77 -13.92 -18.29
N PRO A 89 -0.24 -14.29 -17.11
CA PRO A 89 -0.14 -15.69 -16.70
C PRO A 89 -1.50 -16.34 -16.52
N SER A 90 -1.61 -17.62 -16.90
CA SER A 90 -2.89 -18.34 -16.90
C SER A 90 -3.58 -18.41 -15.54
N GLU A 91 -2.82 -18.47 -14.46
CA GLU A 91 -3.35 -18.47 -13.10
C GLU A 91 -4.05 -17.14 -12.73
N LEU A 92 -3.46 -16.00 -13.12
CA LEU A 92 -4.06 -14.68 -12.89
C LEU A 92 -5.28 -14.49 -13.82
N GLU A 93 -5.19 -14.94 -15.09
CA GLU A 93 -6.31 -14.89 -16.02
C GLU A 93 -7.49 -15.72 -15.52
N PHE A 94 -7.22 -16.90 -14.94
CA PHE A 94 -8.24 -17.74 -14.32
C PHE A 94 -8.88 -17.03 -13.12
N ALA A 95 -8.10 -16.44 -12.21
CA ALA A 95 -8.61 -15.72 -11.05
C ALA A 95 -9.47 -14.51 -11.48
N ILE A 96 -9.02 -13.74 -12.47
CA ILE A 96 -9.77 -12.62 -13.03
C ILE A 96 -11.08 -13.10 -13.66
N THR A 97 -11.05 -14.18 -14.45
CA THR A 97 -12.25 -14.74 -15.08
C THR A 97 -13.23 -15.27 -14.04
N ARG A 98 -12.73 -15.95 -13.00
CA ARG A 98 -13.56 -16.43 -11.88
C ARG A 98 -14.33 -15.31 -11.20
N ASP A 99 -13.66 -14.18 -10.92
CA ASP A 99 -14.23 -13.14 -10.05
C ASP A 99 -14.93 -12.01 -10.83
N PHE A 100 -14.55 -11.79 -12.09
CA PHE A 100 -15.10 -10.69 -12.90
C PHE A 100 -15.85 -11.14 -14.14
N GLY A 101 -15.77 -12.42 -14.52
CA GLY A 101 -16.42 -12.99 -15.70
C GLY A 101 -15.48 -13.14 -16.90
N SER A 102 -14.73 -12.09 -17.25
CA SER A 102 -13.73 -12.11 -18.31
C SER A 102 -12.68 -11.01 -18.08
N MET A 103 -11.58 -11.08 -18.83
CA MET A 103 -10.58 -10.00 -18.84
C MET A 103 -11.17 -8.66 -19.35
N GLU A 104 -12.06 -8.72 -20.32
CA GLU A 104 -12.70 -7.53 -20.88
C GLU A 104 -13.66 -6.88 -19.86
N GLU A 105 -14.46 -7.69 -19.16
CA GLU A 105 -15.32 -7.20 -18.09
C GLU A 105 -14.51 -6.64 -16.93
N PHE A 106 -13.42 -7.30 -16.56
CA PHE A 106 -12.50 -6.78 -15.55
C PHE A 106 -11.98 -5.41 -15.92
N LYS A 107 -11.42 -5.25 -17.13
CA LYS A 107 -10.90 -3.96 -17.61
C LYS A 107 -11.99 -2.89 -17.63
N THR A 108 -13.18 -3.23 -18.05
CA THR A 108 -14.34 -2.32 -18.08
C THR A 108 -14.72 -1.87 -16.67
N LYS A 109 -14.85 -2.81 -15.72
CA LYS A 109 -15.16 -2.53 -14.31
C LYS A 109 -14.06 -1.70 -13.64
N PHE A 110 -12.81 -2.06 -13.90
CA PHE A 110 -11.66 -1.34 -13.34
C PHE A 110 -11.56 0.09 -13.89
N LYS A 111 -11.69 0.26 -15.20
CA LYS A 111 -11.71 1.59 -15.84
C LYS A 111 -12.83 2.45 -15.28
N LYS A 112 -14.04 1.88 -15.13
CA LYS A 112 -15.15 2.60 -14.51
C LYS A 112 -14.81 3.03 -13.10
N ALA A 113 -14.31 2.12 -12.25
CA ALA A 113 -13.90 2.43 -10.89
C ALA A 113 -12.83 3.53 -10.85
N ALA A 114 -11.77 3.41 -11.65
CA ALA A 114 -10.69 4.41 -11.72
C ALA A 114 -11.17 5.79 -12.19
N THR A 115 -12.12 5.84 -13.15
CA THR A 115 -12.66 7.09 -13.67
C THR A 115 -13.61 7.76 -12.68
N ASP A 116 -14.39 6.97 -11.94
CA ASP A 116 -15.41 7.44 -11.00
C ASP A 116 -14.82 7.98 -9.68
N ILE A 117 -13.53 7.78 -9.41
CA ILE A 117 -12.87 8.40 -8.25
C ILE A 117 -13.00 9.92 -8.37
N PHE A 118 -13.71 10.52 -7.42
CA PHE A 118 -13.87 11.97 -7.37
C PHE A 118 -12.58 12.63 -6.86
N GLY A 119 -11.96 13.45 -7.72
CA GLY A 119 -10.70 14.10 -7.39
C GLY A 119 -9.50 13.16 -7.52
N SER A 120 -8.61 13.18 -6.53
CA SER A 120 -7.37 12.42 -6.50
C SER A 120 -7.54 11.08 -5.81
N GLY A 121 -6.85 10.06 -6.28
CA GLY A 121 -6.90 8.74 -5.66
C GLY A 121 -6.22 7.66 -6.48
N TRP A 122 -6.52 6.42 -6.13
CA TRP A 122 -5.90 5.20 -6.64
C TRP A 122 -6.97 4.14 -6.90
N ALA A 123 -6.91 3.50 -8.05
CA ALA A 123 -7.71 2.31 -8.33
C ALA A 123 -6.85 1.07 -8.17
N TRP A 124 -7.35 0.07 -7.45
CA TRP A 124 -6.61 -1.12 -7.07
C TRP A 124 -7.27 -2.39 -7.58
N LEU A 125 -6.48 -3.35 -8.02
CA LEU A 125 -6.81 -4.77 -7.97
C LEU A 125 -6.17 -5.33 -6.71
N ALA A 126 -6.97 -5.91 -5.84
CA ALA A 126 -6.51 -6.47 -4.58
C ALA A 126 -7.14 -7.84 -4.31
N GLN A 127 -6.51 -8.63 -3.47
CA GLN A 127 -6.95 -9.98 -3.09
C GLN A 127 -7.32 -9.99 -1.61
N ASP A 128 -8.44 -10.63 -1.26
CA ASP A 128 -8.81 -10.88 0.13
C ASP A 128 -8.13 -12.14 0.70
N THR A 129 -8.42 -12.44 1.97
CA THR A 129 -7.88 -13.60 2.67
C THR A 129 -8.37 -14.95 2.13
N GLU A 130 -9.47 -14.95 1.37
CA GLU A 130 -10.03 -16.14 0.70
C GLU A 130 -9.46 -16.32 -0.73
N GLY A 131 -8.57 -15.42 -1.16
CA GLY A 131 -7.99 -15.44 -2.50
C GLY A 131 -8.91 -14.91 -3.59
N ARG A 132 -9.99 -14.17 -3.25
CA ARG A 132 -10.89 -13.52 -4.21
C ARG A 132 -10.34 -12.16 -4.60
N LEU A 133 -10.56 -11.78 -5.84
CA LEU A 133 -10.10 -10.53 -6.39
C LEU A 133 -11.18 -9.44 -6.30
N HIS A 134 -10.76 -8.24 -5.90
CA HIS A 134 -11.61 -7.08 -5.73
C HIS A 134 -11.04 -5.87 -6.46
N ILE A 135 -11.92 -5.02 -7.01
CA ILE A 135 -11.56 -3.68 -7.47
C ILE A 135 -11.89 -2.71 -6.35
N ILE A 136 -10.89 -2.00 -5.85
CA ILE A 136 -11.02 -1.07 -4.72
C ILE A 136 -10.67 0.33 -5.19
N GLN A 137 -11.49 1.31 -4.79
CA GLN A 137 -11.26 2.72 -5.01
C GLN A 137 -10.80 3.36 -3.71
N GLU A 138 -9.68 4.05 -3.77
CA GLU A 138 -9.13 4.76 -2.61
C GLU A 138 -8.91 6.24 -2.95
N SER A 139 -9.45 7.11 -2.10
CA SER A 139 -9.29 8.56 -2.25
C SER A 139 -7.94 9.00 -1.68
N ASN A 140 -7.36 10.04 -2.27
CA ASN A 140 -6.10 10.65 -1.83
C ASN A 140 -4.97 9.62 -1.70
N ALA A 141 -4.46 9.41 -0.48
CA ALA A 141 -3.37 8.47 -0.19
C ALA A 141 -3.87 7.07 0.25
N GLY A 142 -5.17 6.80 0.15
CA GLY A 142 -5.75 5.55 0.63
C GLY A 142 -5.06 4.31 0.07
N ASN A 143 -5.04 3.23 0.88
CA ASN A 143 -4.33 2.01 0.56
C ASN A 143 -5.11 0.80 1.09
N PRO A 144 -5.35 -0.24 0.26
CA PRO A 144 -6.13 -1.43 0.63
C PRO A 144 -5.55 -2.23 1.80
N LEU A 145 -4.26 -2.09 2.11
CA LEU A 145 -3.62 -2.75 3.27
C LEU A 145 -4.38 -2.45 4.56
N ARG A 146 -4.90 -1.22 4.74
CA ARG A 146 -5.66 -0.84 5.94
C ARG A 146 -6.97 -1.60 6.12
N ALA A 147 -7.52 -2.10 5.03
CA ALA A 147 -8.75 -2.91 5.05
C ALA A 147 -8.46 -4.42 4.98
N GLY A 148 -7.18 -4.82 5.16
CA GLY A 148 -6.78 -6.23 5.16
C GLY A 148 -6.72 -6.88 3.79
N TYR A 149 -6.70 -6.09 2.70
CA TYR A 149 -6.55 -6.63 1.36
C TYR A 149 -5.07 -6.63 0.94
N LYS A 150 -4.69 -7.62 0.15
CA LYS A 150 -3.39 -7.71 -0.51
C LYS A 150 -3.43 -6.99 -1.86
N PRO A 151 -2.73 -5.85 -2.02
CA PRO A 151 -2.64 -5.17 -3.30
C PRO A 151 -1.90 -6.01 -4.34
N LEU A 152 -2.43 -6.11 -5.55
CA LEU A 152 -1.82 -6.80 -6.68
C LEU A 152 -1.40 -5.84 -7.79
N MET A 153 -2.24 -4.83 -8.08
CA MET A 153 -2.03 -3.83 -9.12
C MET A 153 -2.69 -2.52 -8.70
N THR A 154 -2.13 -1.40 -9.13
CA THR A 154 -2.77 -0.10 -8.98
C THR A 154 -2.57 0.79 -10.21
N ILE A 155 -3.50 1.73 -10.41
CA ILE A 155 -3.34 2.85 -11.31
C ILE A 155 -3.55 4.13 -10.51
N ASP A 156 -2.58 5.04 -10.61
CA ASP A 156 -2.65 6.37 -10.05
C ASP A 156 -3.58 7.24 -10.88
N VAL A 157 -4.63 7.80 -10.26
CA VAL A 157 -5.54 8.72 -10.93
C VAL A 157 -5.49 10.14 -10.36
N TRP A 158 -4.45 10.46 -9.61
CA TRP A 158 -4.08 11.84 -9.35
C TRP A 158 -3.74 12.55 -10.68
N GLU A 159 -4.10 13.81 -10.82
CA GLU A 159 -3.83 14.56 -12.07
C GLU A 159 -2.34 14.62 -12.41
N HIS A 160 -1.47 14.68 -11.40
CA HIS A 160 -0.03 14.68 -11.63
C HIS A 160 0.49 13.44 -12.37
N ALA A 161 -0.22 12.32 -12.30
CA ALA A 161 0.17 11.07 -12.96
C ALA A 161 -0.02 11.12 -14.49
N TYR A 162 -0.93 11.97 -14.99
CA TYR A 162 -1.32 11.93 -16.40
C TYR A 162 -1.50 13.29 -17.07
N TYR A 163 -1.54 14.39 -16.33
CA TYR A 163 -1.97 15.67 -16.88
C TYR A 163 -1.01 16.23 -17.95
N ILE A 164 0.30 15.93 -17.85
CA ILE A 164 1.30 16.35 -18.84
C ILE A 164 0.96 15.80 -20.23
N ASP A 165 0.64 14.50 -20.31
CA ASP A 165 0.42 13.78 -21.57
C ASP A 165 -1.05 13.80 -22.01
N TYR A 166 -1.96 13.65 -21.06
CA TYR A 166 -3.39 13.41 -21.36
C TYR A 166 -4.31 14.57 -20.98
N ARG A 167 -3.85 15.59 -20.26
CA ARG A 167 -4.66 16.69 -19.74
C ARG A 167 -5.84 16.12 -18.91
N ASN A 168 -7.06 16.51 -19.24
CA ASN A 168 -8.28 16.04 -18.55
C ASN A 168 -8.78 14.66 -19.03
N ARG A 169 -8.04 13.98 -19.91
CA ARG A 169 -8.48 12.71 -20.50
C ARG A 169 -8.05 11.50 -19.62
N ARG A 170 -8.49 11.50 -18.35
CA ARG A 170 -8.19 10.40 -17.41
C ARG A 170 -8.53 9.02 -17.98
N GLY A 171 -9.67 8.88 -18.64
CA GLY A 171 -10.10 7.61 -19.22
C GLY A 171 -9.16 7.08 -20.31
N GLU A 172 -8.59 7.97 -21.13
CA GLU A 172 -7.58 7.61 -22.14
C GLU A 172 -6.27 7.15 -21.49
N PHE A 173 -5.81 7.86 -20.47
CA PHE A 173 -4.64 7.46 -19.69
C PHE A 173 -4.82 6.06 -19.09
N ILE A 174 -5.98 5.77 -18.48
CA ILE A 174 -6.27 4.44 -17.93
C ILE A 174 -6.23 3.38 -19.03
N ASP A 175 -6.80 3.64 -20.21
CA ASP A 175 -6.74 2.71 -21.33
C ASP A 175 -5.30 2.43 -21.76
N LYS A 176 -4.44 3.43 -21.74
CA LYS A 176 -3.02 3.29 -22.11
C LYS A 176 -2.20 2.55 -21.03
N CYS A 177 -2.55 2.71 -19.76
CA CYS A 177 -1.87 1.97 -18.69
C CYS A 177 -1.91 0.45 -18.87
N TRP A 178 -2.97 -0.11 -19.48
CA TRP A 178 -3.07 -1.55 -19.70
C TRP A 178 -1.94 -2.12 -20.56
N GLU A 179 -1.37 -1.33 -21.46
CA GLU A 179 -0.27 -1.72 -22.33
C GLU A 179 1.06 -1.82 -21.55
N LEU A 180 1.15 -1.13 -20.41
CA LEU A 180 2.35 -1.04 -19.58
C LEU A 180 2.32 -1.99 -18.37
N ILE A 181 1.23 -2.69 -18.11
CA ILE A 181 1.13 -3.55 -16.92
C ILE A 181 2.05 -4.77 -17.04
N ASN A 182 2.93 -4.95 -16.06
CA ASN A 182 3.71 -6.16 -15.87
C ASN A 182 2.86 -7.25 -15.22
N TRP A 183 2.10 -7.97 -16.03
CA TRP A 183 1.21 -9.03 -15.56
C TRP A 183 1.93 -10.16 -14.80
N LYS A 184 3.23 -10.39 -15.07
CA LYS A 184 4.03 -11.35 -14.29
C LYS A 184 4.23 -10.85 -12.85
N THR A 185 4.50 -9.56 -12.67
CA THR A 185 4.59 -8.95 -11.34
C THR A 185 3.26 -9.02 -10.60
N VAL A 186 2.15 -8.76 -11.29
CA VAL A 186 0.80 -8.86 -10.70
C VAL A 186 0.51 -10.30 -10.26
N ALA A 187 0.79 -11.29 -11.10
CA ALA A 187 0.61 -12.70 -10.75
C ALA A 187 1.52 -13.14 -9.59
N LYS A 188 2.80 -12.74 -9.61
CA LYS A 188 3.74 -13.03 -8.53
C LYS A 188 3.21 -12.58 -7.17
N ARG A 189 2.62 -11.38 -7.09
CA ARG A 189 2.05 -10.82 -5.87
C ARG A 189 0.88 -11.63 -5.30
N MET A 190 0.18 -12.43 -6.12
CA MET A 190 -0.86 -13.33 -5.61
C MET A 190 -0.30 -14.39 -4.66
N HIS A 191 0.96 -14.79 -4.84
CA HIS A 191 1.63 -15.84 -4.07
C HIS A 191 2.59 -15.29 -3.00
N GLU A 192 2.91 -14.01 -3.06
CA GLU A 192 3.65 -13.38 -1.96
C GLU A 192 2.76 -13.47 -0.72
N ASP A 193 3.38 -13.80 0.42
CA ASP A 193 2.66 -13.70 1.68
C ASP A 193 2.01 -12.32 1.73
N MET A 194 0.73 -12.27 2.04
CA MET A 194 0.19 -10.99 2.49
C MET A 194 1.24 -10.51 3.47
N LEU A 195 1.71 -9.26 3.26
CA LEU A 195 2.29 -8.55 4.38
C LEU A 195 1.31 -8.83 5.50
N THR A 196 1.65 -9.81 6.31
CA THR A 196 0.82 -10.12 7.45
C THR A 196 0.72 -8.79 8.12
N VAL A 197 -0.47 -8.20 8.08
CA VAL A 197 -0.83 -7.26 9.11
C VAL A 197 -0.49 -8.06 10.34
N ARG A 198 0.73 -7.85 10.86
CA ARG A 198 1.13 -8.47 12.10
C ARG A 198 0.03 -8.04 12.99
N SER A 199 -0.73 -8.98 13.46
CA SER A 199 -2.02 -8.81 14.08
C SER A 199 -1.93 -7.62 15.04
N LEU A 200 -2.46 -6.48 14.65
CA LEU A 200 -2.64 -5.34 15.54
C LEU A 200 -3.82 -5.63 16.48
N GLU A 201 -4.05 -6.91 16.74
CA GLU A 201 -5.05 -7.37 17.68
C GLU A 201 -4.72 -6.83 19.06
N ARG A 202 -5.72 -6.28 19.68
CA ARG A 202 -5.62 -5.80 21.05
C ARG A 202 -5.65 -6.99 22.00
N TYR A 203 -4.85 -6.88 23.03
CA TYR A 203 -4.74 -7.91 24.06
C TYR A 203 -5.11 -7.34 25.43
N VAL A 204 -5.93 -8.05 26.14
CA VAL A 204 -6.43 -7.67 27.48
C VAL A 204 -5.73 -8.48 28.55
N CYS A 205 -5.16 -7.80 29.52
CA CYS A 205 -4.64 -8.46 30.72
C CYS A 205 -5.80 -9.07 31.51
N ILE A 206 -5.84 -10.39 31.61
CA ILE A 206 -6.91 -11.11 32.32
C ILE A 206 -6.89 -10.86 33.83
N THR A 207 -5.80 -10.32 34.36
CA THR A 207 -5.64 -10.03 35.81
C THR A 207 -6.23 -8.67 36.19
N CYS A 208 -6.01 -7.62 35.38
CA CYS A 208 -6.39 -6.25 35.75
C CYS A 208 -7.26 -5.53 34.72
N GLY A 209 -7.49 -6.13 33.55
CA GLY A 209 -8.29 -5.53 32.49
C GLY A 209 -7.57 -4.46 31.67
N TRP A 210 -6.28 -4.20 31.90
CA TRP A 210 -5.50 -3.28 31.06
C TRP A 210 -5.38 -3.84 29.64
N VAL A 211 -5.54 -2.97 28.65
CA VAL A 211 -5.52 -3.35 27.24
C VAL A 211 -4.22 -2.89 26.60
N TYR A 212 -3.49 -3.82 26.04
CA TYR A 212 -2.43 -3.50 25.09
C TYR A 212 -3.05 -3.19 23.73
N ASP A 213 -2.89 -1.96 23.27
CA ASP A 213 -3.26 -1.55 21.91
C ASP A 213 -1.97 -1.36 21.11
N PRO A 214 -1.72 -2.21 20.09
CA PRO A 214 -0.53 -2.04 19.27
C PRO A 214 -0.43 -0.67 18.59
N ALA A 215 -1.56 0.01 18.32
CA ALA A 215 -1.55 1.35 17.75
C ALA A 215 -0.92 2.40 18.70
N GLU A 216 -1.02 2.18 19.99
CA GLU A 216 -0.46 3.05 21.03
C GLU A 216 0.91 2.55 21.53
N GLY A 217 1.13 1.22 21.53
CA GLY A 217 2.30 0.59 22.12
C GLY A 217 2.34 0.74 23.64
N ASP A 218 3.53 0.69 24.20
CA ASP A 218 3.83 1.03 25.59
C ASP A 218 5.18 1.77 25.64
N PRO A 219 5.22 3.05 25.26
CA PRO A 219 6.46 3.82 25.17
C PRO A 219 7.19 3.96 26.51
N GLU A 220 6.48 3.90 27.65
CA GLU A 220 7.07 3.96 28.99
C GLU A 220 7.93 2.73 29.27
N SER A 221 7.54 1.57 28.73
CA SER A 221 8.30 0.31 28.79
C SER A 221 9.19 0.09 27.56
N GLY A 222 9.33 1.08 26.67
CA GLY A 222 10.17 1.01 25.48
C GLY A 222 9.52 0.28 24.29
N ILE A 223 8.22 0.01 24.32
CA ILE A 223 7.48 -0.61 23.23
C ILE A 223 6.90 0.48 22.33
N THR A 224 7.41 0.59 21.10
CA THR A 224 6.95 1.63 20.17
C THR A 224 5.53 1.34 19.63
N PRO A 225 4.76 2.39 19.29
CA PRO A 225 3.53 2.22 18.51
C PRO A 225 3.77 1.40 17.24
N GLY A 226 2.82 0.52 16.92
CA GLY A 226 2.93 -0.40 15.79
C GLY A 226 3.56 -1.75 16.14
N THR A 227 3.97 -1.99 17.38
CA THR A 227 4.52 -3.27 17.82
C THR A 227 3.38 -4.27 18.06
N PRO A 228 3.28 -5.40 17.32
CA PRO A 228 2.35 -6.48 17.63
C PRO A 228 2.62 -7.06 19.03
N PHE A 229 1.58 -7.55 19.69
CA PHE A 229 1.74 -8.16 21.02
C PHE A 229 2.75 -9.32 21.03
N GLU A 230 2.78 -10.10 19.96
CA GLU A 230 3.70 -11.24 19.80
C GLU A 230 5.17 -10.81 19.76
N ASP A 231 5.45 -9.61 19.27
CA ASP A 231 6.82 -9.06 19.11
C ASP A 231 7.32 -8.31 20.36
N ILE A 232 6.47 -8.12 21.37
CA ILE A 232 6.89 -7.55 22.66
C ILE A 232 7.88 -8.49 23.32
N PRO A 233 8.99 -8.01 23.89
CA PRO A 233 9.95 -8.85 24.62
C PRO A 233 9.27 -9.73 25.67
N GLU A 234 9.75 -10.95 25.83
CA GLU A 234 9.15 -11.92 26.79
C GLU A 234 9.23 -11.42 28.25
N GLU A 235 10.21 -10.62 28.57
CA GLU A 235 10.42 -10.00 29.87
C GLU A 235 9.54 -8.78 30.14
N TRP A 236 8.76 -8.33 29.13
CA TRP A 236 7.82 -7.22 29.32
C TRP A 236 6.72 -7.57 30.30
N LEU A 237 6.38 -6.64 31.16
CA LEU A 237 5.37 -6.78 32.19
C LEU A 237 4.23 -5.79 31.96
N CYS A 238 3.01 -6.19 32.32
CA CYS A 238 1.85 -5.32 32.29
C CYS A 238 2.12 -4.02 33.09
N PRO A 239 2.02 -2.84 32.48
CA PRO A 239 2.33 -1.57 33.17
C PRO A 239 1.35 -1.27 34.31
N ALA A 240 0.16 -1.88 34.30
CA ALA A 240 -0.83 -1.66 35.34
C ALA A 240 -0.69 -2.58 36.56
N CYS A 241 -0.25 -3.84 36.38
CA CYS A 241 -0.24 -4.81 37.47
C CYS A 241 1.01 -5.70 37.55
N GLY A 242 1.96 -5.58 36.61
CA GLY A 242 3.26 -6.25 36.67
C GLY A 242 3.27 -7.73 36.32
N VAL A 243 2.18 -8.30 35.76
CA VAL A 243 2.17 -9.70 35.29
C VAL A 243 2.75 -9.81 33.89
N GLY A 244 3.27 -10.99 33.53
CA GLY A 244 3.86 -11.24 32.22
C GLY A 244 2.84 -11.43 31.09
N LYS A 245 3.35 -11.59 29.86
CA LYS A 245 2.55 -11.74 28.63
C LYS A 245 1.58 -12.92 28.69
N GLU A 246 1.91 -13.98 29.41
CA GLU A 246 1.10 -15.19 29.57
C GLU A 246 -0.27 -14.93 30.24
N TYR A 247 -0.45 -13.76 30.86
CA TYR A 247 -1.72 -13.32 31.45
C TYR A 247 -2.54 -12.42 30.51
N PHE A 248 -2.25 -12.42 29.22
CA PHE A 248 -3.00 -11.66 28.25
C PHE A 248 -3.78 -12.57 27.30
N SER A 249 -4.97 -12.15 26.93
CA SER A 249 -5.80 -12.80 25.91
C SER A 249 -6.24 -11.81 24.86
N LYS A 250 -6.51 -12.27 23.64
CA LYS A 250 -7.06 -11.43 22.59
C LYS A 250 -8.37 -10.77 23.06
N GLU A 251 -8.52 -9.48 22.79
CA GLU A 251 -9.78 -8.76 22.99
C GLU A 251 -10.82 -9.36 21.99
N GLN A 252 -12.01 -9.73 22.48
CA GLN A 252 -13.09 -10.33 21.68
C GLN A 252 -13.95 -9.24 21.02
#